data_c35de342ea933a7b9314100c08a2e69c
#
_entry.id   c35de342ea933a7b9314100c08a2e69c
#
_cell.length_a   1.000
_cell.length_b   1.000
_cell.length_c   1.000
_cell.angle_alpha   90.00
_cell.angle_beta   90.00
_cell.angle_gamma   90.00
#
_symmetry.space_group_name_H-M   'P 1'
#
loop_
_entity.id
_entity.type
_entity.pdbx_description
1 polymer ?
#
loop_
_entity_poly.entity_id
_entity_poly.type
_entity_poly.pdbx_seq_one_letter_code
_entity_poly.pdbx_strand_id
1 'polypeptide(L)'
;DALENDGGVCEKFPGAITFCASLEQQIAELPPEDQQEFLEAMEIAEPARPKFIRAAYGLMQLISFFTVGEDEVKAWTISDGPPAVEAAGKIHSDIQRGFIRAEVAAYDDYIVDKDMVKLKERGRLRLEGKNYVVQDGDIINFRFNV
;
A
#
# COMPACT_ATOMS: atom_id res chain seq x y z
N ASP A 1 6.62 -10.24 -29.64
CA ASP A 1 6.63 -10.85 -28.58
C ASP A 1 7.80 -10.97 -27.61
N ALA A 2 8.35 -9.79 -27.25
CA ALA A 2 9.36 -9.70 -26.18
C ALA A 2 8.77 -9.92 -24.77
N LEU A 3 7.44 -9.83 -24.61
CA LEU A 3 6.73 -10.05 -23.36
C LEU A 3 6.35 -11.53 -23.14
N GLU A 4 6.14 -12.29 -24.20
CA GLU A 4 5.80 -13.71 -24.13
C GLU A 4 7.03 -14.62 -24.02
N ASN A 5 8.21 -14.11 -24.41
CA ASN A 5 9.45 -14.89 -24.40
C ASN A 5 10.41 -14.36 -23.35
N ASP A 6 10.13 -14.71 -22.09
CA ASP A 6 11.05 -14.46 -20.97
C ASP A 6 12.31 -15.33 -21.01
N GLY A 7 12.48 -16.13 -22.07
CA GLY A 7 13.60 -17.08 -22.24
C GLY A 7 13.63 -18.18 -21.18
N GLY A 8 12.48 -18.45 -20.52
CA GLY A 8 12.38 -19.41 -19.41
C GLY A 8 13.02 -18.89 -18.11
N VAL A 9 13.19 -17.58 -17.97
CA VAL A 9 13.76 -16.95 -16.77
C VAL A 9 12.86 -17.17 -15.57
N CYS A 10 11.53 -16.97 -15.73
CA CYS A 10 10.57 -17.17 -14.65
C CYS A 10 10.48 -18.65 -14.21
N GLU A 11 10.71 -19.60 -15.13
CA GLU A 11 10.77 -21.03 -14.77
C GLU A 11 12.03 -21.37 -13.96
N LYS A 12 13.19 -20.77 -14.33
CA LYS A 12 14.46 -20.99 -13.63
C LYS A 12 14.58 -20.26 -12.30
N PHE A 13 13.94 -19.11 -12.21
CA PHE A 13 14.01 -18.23 -11.05
C PHE A 13 12.59 -17.87 -10.57
N PRO A 14 11.98 -18.69 -9.71
CA PRO A 14 10.67 -18.39 -9.14
C PRO A 14 10.69 -17.04 -8.44
N GLY A 15 9.72 -16.16 -8.80
CA GLY A 15 9.66 -14.79 -8.30
C GLY A 15 10.43 -13.76 -9.13
N ALA A 16 11.07 -14.16 -10.23
CA ALA A 16 11.65 -13.21 -11.17
C ALA A 16 10.54 -12.34 -11.82
N ILE A 17 10.86 -11.08 -12.05
CA ILE A 17 9.99 -10.14 -12.75
C ILE A 17 10.66 -9.82 -14.08
N THR A 18 9.95 -10.08 -15.16
CA THR A 18 10.38 -9.71 -16.50
C THR A 18 9.62 -8.50 -17.00
N PHE A 19 10.28 -7.61 -17.71
CA PHE A 19 9.68 -6.45 -18.37
C PHE A 19 10.49 -6.04 -19.60
N CYS A 20 9.83 -5.37 -20.53
CA CYS A 20 10.45 -4.82 -21.72
C CYS A 20 10.76 -3.34 -21.50
N ALA A 21 12.04 -2.99 -21.34
CA ALA A 21 12.45 -1.61 -21.03
C ALA A 21 12.04 -0.60 -22.12
N SER A 22 12.09 -0.99 -23.41
CA SER A 22 11.66 -0.11 -24.50
C SER A 22 10.15 0.19 -24.47
N LEU A 23 9.35 -0.80 -24.07
CA LEU A 23 7.91 -0.64 -23.93
C LEU A 23 7.55 0.22 -22.72
N GLU A 24 8.23 0.02 -21.59
CA GLU A 24 8.07 0.86 -20.40
C GLU A 24 8.44 2.32 -20.68
N GLN A 25 9.46 2.56 -21.49
CA GLN A 25 9.80 3.90 -21.93
C GLN A 25 8.68 4.52 -22.77
N GLN A 26 8.13 3.79 -23.73
CA GLN A 26 7.02 4.28 -24.55
C GLN A 26 5.81 4.63 -23.68
N ILE A 27 5.45 3.77 -22.72
CA ILE A 27 4.34 4.04 -21.78
C ILE A 27 4.60 5.32 -20.97
N ALA A 28 5.84 5.51 -20.49
CA ALA A 28 6.20 6.68 -19.69
C ALA A 28 6.19 8.00 -20.49
N GLU A 29 6.38 7.94 -21.80
CA GLU A 29 6.35 9.10 -22.71
C GLU A 29 4.91 9.48 -23.14
N LEU A 30 3.92 8.59 -22.93
CA LEU A 30 2.53 8.87 -23.25
C LEU A 30 1.88 9.79 -22.21
N PRO A 31 0.92 10.64 -22.61
CA PRO A 31 0.03 11.33 -21.69
C PRO A 31 -0.70 10.32 -20.77
N PRO A 32 -0.96 10.66 -19.49
CA PRO A 32 -1.62 9.75 -18.56
C PRO A 32 -2.97 9.17 -19.04
N GLU A 33 -3.72 9.96 -19.80
CA GLU A 33 -5.01 9.57 -20.40
C GLU A 33 -4.88 8.48 -21.46
N ASP A 34 -3.74 8.42 -22.17
CA ASP A 34 -3.51 7.47 -23.28
C ASP A 34 -2.83 6.18 -22.79
N GLN A 35 -2.23 6.19 -21.59
CA GLN A 35 -1.48 5.06 -21.06
C GLN A 35 -2.35 3.81 -20.88
N GLN A 36 -3.59 3.98 -20.42
CA GLN A 36 -4.50 2.89 -20.19
C GLN A 36 -4.92 2.19 -21.50
N GLU A 37 -5.26 2.97 -22.52
CA GLU A 37 -5.61 2.44 -23.85
C GLU A 37 -4.43 1.69 -24.49
N PHE A 38 -3.23 2.24 -24.33
CA PHE A 38 -2.00 1.60 -24.80
C PHE A 38 -1.73 0.26 -24.11
N LEU A 39 -1.86 0.19 -22.78
CA LEU A 39 -1.70 -1.04 -22.01
C LEU A 39 -2.69 -2.12 -22.45
N GLU A 40 -3.95 -1.74 -22.64
CA GLU A 40 -5.02 -2.64 -23.12
C GLU A 40 -4.74 -3.16 -24.54
N ALA A 41 -4.31 -2.28 -25.45
CA ALA A 41 -3.95 -2.66 -26.82
C ALA A 41 -2.75 -3.61 -26.88
N MET A 42 -1.85 -3.54 -25.92
CA MET A 42 -0.66 -4.39 -25.81
C MET A 42 -0.90 -5.63 -24.94
N GLU A 43 -2.11 -5.84 -24.43
CA GLU A 43 -2.48 -6.93 -23.51
C GLU A 43 -1.62 -6.94 -22.23
N ILE A 44 -1.18 -5.76 -21.77
CA ILE A 44 -0.39 -5.60 -20.56
C ILE A 44 -1.30 -5.25 -19.40
N ALA A 45 -1.37 -6.11 -18.39
CA ALA A 45 -2.24 -5.91 -17.23
C ALA A 45 -1.84 -4.69 -16.39
N GLU A 46 -0.55 -4.42 -16.28
CA GLU A 46 -0.01 -3.26 -15.54
C GLU A 46 1.43 -2.93 -15.98
N PRO A 47 1.87 -1.67 -15.84
CA PRO A 47 3.27 -1.28 -16.06
C PRO A 47 4.23 -2.01 -15.11
N ALA A 48 5.50 -2.12 -15.51
CA ALA A 48 6.53 -2.79 -14.71
C ALA A 48 6.81 -2.09 -13.38
N ARG A 49 6.68 -0.76 -13.32
CA ARG A 49 6.99 0.01 -12.10
C ARG A 49 6.17 -0.39 -10.88
N PRO A 50 4.83 -0.41 -10.88
CA PRO A 50 4.05 -0.87 -9.73
C PRO A 50 4.30 -2.34 -9.41
N LYS A 51 4.46 -3.20 -10.41
CA LYS A 51 4.81 -4.61 -10.25
C LYS A 51 6.13 -4.78 -9.50
N PHE A 52 7.17 -4.04 -9.90
CA PHE A 52 8.48 -4.05 -9.26
C PHE A 52 8.40 -3.57 -7.81
N ILE A 53 7.69 -2.46 -7.55
CA ILE A 53 7.54 -1.92 -6.19
C ILE A 53 6.89 -2.95 -5.27
N ARG A 54 5.77 -3.57 -5.69
CA ARG A 54 5.09 -4.60 -4.89
C ARG A 54 6.00 -5.79 -4.60
N ALA A 55 6.74 -6.27 -5.60
CA ALA A 55 7.66 -7.38 -5.39
C ALA A 55 8.80 -7.02 -4.44
N ALA A 56 9.37 -5.81 -4.55
CA ALA A 56 10.39 -5.32 -3.63
C ALA A 56 9.85 -5.22 -2.19
N TYR A 57 8.64 -4.69 -2.00
CA TYR A 57 7.98 -4.65 -0.70
C TYR A 57 7.78 -6.06 -0.12
N GLY A 58 7.26 -6.98 -0.93
CA GLY A 58 7.09 -8.39 -0.52
C GLY A 58 8.41 -9.06 -0.13
N LEU A 59 9.47 -8.86 -0.91
CA LEU A 59 10.79 -9.41 -0.62
C LEU A 59 11.39 -8.85 0.67
N MET A 60 11.18 -7.57 0.94
CA MET A 60 11.65 -6.89 2.16
C MET A 60 10.70 -7.08 3.35
N GLN A 61 9.60 -7.79 3.18
CA GLN A 61 8.55 -7.93 4.17
C GLN A 61 8.09 -6.56 4.72
N LEU A 62 7.77 -5.65 3.80
CA LEU A 62 7.27 -4.32 4.13
C LEU A 62 5.78 -4.23 3.84
N ILE A 63 5.09 -3.50 4.70
CA ILE A 63 3.70 -3.09 4.52
C ILE A 63 3.58 -1.58 4.66
N SER A 64 2.47 -1.03 4.21
CA SER A 64 2.14 0.38 4.38
C SER A 64 0.82 0.55 5.10
N PHE A 65 0.79 1.40 6.11
CA PHE A 65 -0.45 1.90 6.69
C PHE A 65 -0.58 3.41 6.43
N PHE A 66 -1.78 3.94 6.58
CA PHE A 66 -2.08 5.33 6.28
C PHE A 66 -2.60 6.07 7.50
N THR A 67 -2.25 7.34 7.60
CA THR A 67 -2.94 8.30 8.47
C THR A 67 -3.67 9.31 7.62
N VAL A 68 -4.92 9.60 7.99
CA VAL A 68 -5.77 10.56 7.30
C VAL A 68 -6.18 11.63 8.29
N GLY A 69 -5.68 12.84 8.12
CA GLY A 69 -6.06 14.05 8.84
C GLY A 69 -6.79 15.02 7.93
N GLU A 70 -7.24 16.14 8.49
CA GLU A 70 -7.91 17.21 7.72
C GLU A 70 -6.95 17.85 6.71
N ASP A 71 -5.67 18.00 7.09
CA ASP A 71 -4.66 18.71 6.30
C ASP A 71 -3.72 17.77 5.52
N GLU A 72 -3.58 16.52 5.94
CA GLU A 72 -2.58 15.60 5.39
C GLU A 72 -3.07 14.15 5.34
N VAL A 73 -2.80 13.50 4.21
CA VAL A 73 -2.86 12.04 4.06
C VAL A 73 -1.44 11.53 3.87
N LYS A 74 -1.02 10.60 4.73
CA LYS A 74 0.36 10.10 4.70
C LYS A 74 0.44 8.58 4.79
N ALA A 75 1.29 8.01 3.93
CA ALA A 75 1.65 6.60 3.98
C ALA A 75 2.90 6.40 4.85
N TRP A 76 2.87 5.35 5.67
CA TRP A 76 3.94 4.96 6.57
C TRP A 76 4.37 3.54 6.27
N THR A 77 5.60 3.37 5.82
CA THR A 77 6.16 2.06 5.54
C THR A 77 6.78 1.47 6.81
N ILE A 78 6.41 0.24 7.12
CA ILE A 78 6.89 -0.53 8.28
C ILE A 78 7.21 -1.96 7.85
N SER A 79 7.97 -2.70 8.66
CA SER A 79 8.10 -4.15 8.48
C SER A 79 6.75 -4.84 8.74
N ASP A 80 6.51 -5.97 8.11
CA ASP A 80 5.28 -6.73 8.32
C ASP A 80 5.17 -7.26 9.77
N GLY A 81 3.97 -7.16 10.32
CA GLY A 81 3.60 -7.74 11.61
C GLY A 81 3.91 -6.95 12.88
N PRO A 82 4.24 -5.64 12.88
CA PRO A 82 4.45 -4.93 14.12
C PRO A 82 3.12 -4.63 14.83
N PRO A 83 3.12 -4.59 16.18
CA PRO A 83 1.98 -4.15 16.94
C PRO A 83 1.70 -2.65 16.73
N ALA A 84 0.44 -2.24 16.89
CA ALA A 84 -0.02 -0.87 16.67
C ALA A 84 0.78 0.17 17.47
N VAL A 85 1.25 -0.17 18.66
CA VAL A 85 2.08 0.72 19.48
C VAL A 85 3.45 0.99 18.83
N GLU A 86 4.03 0.04 18.12
CA GLU A 86 5.29 0.23 17.39
C GLU A 86 5.05 1.04 16.10
N ALA A 87 3.95 0.76 15.40
CA ALA A 87 3.54 1.56 14.26
C ALA A 87 3.30 3.04 14.64
N ALA A 88 2.69 3.30 15.80
CA ALA A 88 2.56 4.65 16.37
C ALA A 88 3.91 5.33 16.57
N GLY A 89 4.93 4.59 16.99
CA GLY A 89 6.31 5.06 17.18
C GLY A 89 7.00 5.48 15.87
N LYS A 90 6.58 4.92 14.74
CA LYS A 90 7.05 5.33 13.41
C LYS A 90 6.63 6.76 13.07
N ILE A 91 5.50 7.21 13.60
CA ILE A 91 4.99 8.56 13.40
C ILE A 91 5.72 9.52 14.35
N HIS A 92 5.65 9.24 15.67
CA HIS A 92 6.31 10.01 16.69
C HIS A 92 6.44 9.23 18.02
N SER A 93 7.56 9.43 18.72
CA SER A 93 7.80 8.77 20.01
C SER A 93 6.75 9.11 21.09
N ASP A 94 6.17 10.30 21.03
CA ASP A 94 5.13 10.71 21.99
C ASP A 94 3.83 9.96 21.76
N ILE A 95 3.47 9.70 20.49
CA ILE A 95 2.28 8.88 20.15
C ILE A 95 2.46 7.45 20.66
N GLN A 96 3.66 6.88 20.52
CA GLN A 96 3.99 5.56 21.05
C GLN A 96 3.89 5.55 22.58
N ARG A 97 4.51 6.53 23.27
CA ARG A 97 4.54 6.61 24.73
C ARG A 97 3.16 6.82 25.33
N GLY A 98 2.37 7.71 24.72
CA GLY A 98 1.03 8.04 25.16
C GLY A 98 -0.08 7.16 24.57
N PHE A 99 0.25 6.07 23.88
CA PHE A 99 -0.73 5.25 23.14
C PHE A 99 -1.87 4.76 24.04
N ILE A 100 -3.10 5.05 23.65
CA ILE A 100 -4.32 4.59 24.30
C ILE A 100 -4.98 3.48 23.47
N ARG A 101 -5.27 3.77 22.20
CA ARG A 101 -5.89 2.85 21.23
C ARG A 101 -5.68 3.32 19.81
N ALA A 102 -5.91 2.43 18.85
CA ALA A 102 -5.99 2.74 17.43
C ALA A 102 -7.43 2.61 16.92
N GLU A 103 -7.90 3.59 16.16
CA GLU A 103 -9.12 3.50 15.36
C GLU A 103 -8.68 3.07 13.95
N VAL A 104 -9.09 1.87 13.53
CA VAL A 104 -8.60 1.22 12.32
C VAL A 104 -9.74 0.99 11.35
N ALA A 105 -9.55 1.42 10.11
CA ALA A 105 -10.41 1.08 8.98
C ALA A 105 -9.58 0.41 7.88
N ALA A 106 -10.16 -0.54 7.15
CA ALA A 106 -9.52 -1.10 5.97
C ALA A 106 -9.55 -0.09 4.82
N TYR A 107 -8.51 -0.07 3.97
CA TYR A 107 -8.44 0.79 2.80
C TYR A 107 -9.65 0.63 1.88
N ASP A 108 -10.07 -0.63 1.61
CA ASP A 108 -11.20 -0.92 0.74
C ASP A 108 -12.54 -0.36 1.25
N ASP A 109 -12.72 -0.35 2.57
CA ASP A 109 -13.89 0.29 3.19
C ASP A 109 -13.81 1.82 3.10
N TYR A 110 -12.60 2.38 3.31
CA TYR A 110 -12.40 3.83 3.29
C TYR A 110 -12.57 4.44 1.90
N ILE A 111 -12.10 3.79 0.84
CA ILE A 111 -12.14 4.33 -0.53
C ILE A 111 -13.57 4.54 -1.03
N VAL A 112 -14.54 3.79 -0.48
CA VAL A 112 -15.97 3.90 -0.79
C VAL A 112 -16.57 5.17 -0.17
N ASP A 113 -16.32 5.39 1.10
CA ASP A 113 -16.96 6.47 1.87
C ASP A 113 -16.12 7.74 1.94
N LYS A 114 -14.80 7.61 1.92
CA LYS A 114 -13.79 8.67 2.08
C LYS A 114 -14.01 9.53 3.33
N ASP A 115 -14.62 8.94 4.37
CA ASP A 115 -15.03 9.61 5.59
C ASP A 115 -15.04 8.63 6.77
N MET A 116 -14.19 8.89 7.77
CA MET A 116 -14.06 8.06 8.97
C MET A 116 -15.33 8.07 9.83
N VAL A 117 -16.11 9.16 9.81
CA VAL A 117 -17.37 9.25 10.57
C VAL A 117 -18.40 8.29 9.99
N LYS A 118 -18.55 8.26 8.68
CA LYS A 118 -19.44 7.33 7.98
C LYS A 118 -19.03 5.87 8.20
N LEU A 119 -17.73 5.58 8.19
CA LEU A 119 -17.23 4.24 8.51
C LEU A 119 -17.60 3.81 9.93
N LYS A 120 -17.52 4.73 10.88
CA LYS A 120 -17.94 4.47 12.27
C LYS A 120 -19.44 4.17 12.35
N GLU A 121 -20.27 4.95 11.68
CA GLU A 121 -21.74 4.74 11.65
C GLU A 121 -22.10 3.38 11.02
N ARG A 122 -21.33 2.93 10.03
CA ARG A 122 -21.49 1.61 9.39
C ARG A 122 -20.85 0.45 10.17
N GLY A 123 -20.21 0.72 11.30
CA GLY A 123 -19.53 -0.29 12.11
C GLY A 123 -18.28 -0.88 11.44
N ARG A 124 -17.68 -0.15 10.49
CA ARG A 124 -16.43 -0.53 9.79
C ARG A 124 -15.18 0.03 10.45
N LEU A 125 -15.33 0.92 11.43
CA LEU A 125 -14.23 1.43 12.23
C LEU A 125 -14.02 0.56 13.45
N ARG A 126 -12.90 -0.15 13.50
CA ARG A 126 -12.49 -1.01 14.62
C ARG A 126 -11.74 -0.21 15.67
N LEU A 127 -11.90 -0.57 16.94
CA LEU A 127 -11.12 -0.01 18.05
C LEU A 127 -10.13 -1.08 18.53
N GLU A 128 -8.85 -0.85 18.28
CA GLU A 128 -7.80 -1.81 18.51
C GLU A 128 -6.84 -1.37 19.62
N GLY A 129 -6.30 -2.36 20.34
CA GLY A 129 -5.36 -2.13 21.43
C GLY A 129 -3.89 -2.14 20.97
N LYS A 130 -2.98 -2.03 21.95
CA LYS A 130 -1.52 -1.97 21.73
C LYS A 130 -0.96 -3.14 20.90
N ASN A 131 -1.53 -4.33 21.09
CA ASN A 131 -1.05 -5.57 20.49
C ASN A 131 -1.70 -5.89 19.14
N TYR A 132 -2.54 -5.01 18.61
CA TYR A 132 -3.11 -5.20 17.28
C TYR A 132 -1.99 -5.25 16.25
N VAL A 133 -1.96 -6.31 15.44
CA VAL A 133 -1.00 -6.46 14.34
C VAL A 133 -1.50 -5.67 13.15
N VAL A 134 -0.77 -4.60 12.81
CA VAL A 134 -1.10 -3.71 11.69
C VAL A 134 -1.04 -4.50 10.39
N GLN A 135 -2.06 -4.32 9.55
CA GLN A 135 -2.17 -4.94 8.25
C GLN A 135 -1.82 -3.95 7.13
N ASP A 136 -1.39 -4.48 5.99
CA ASP A 136 -1.18 -3.66 4.79
C ASP A 136 -2.47 -2.98 4.36
N GLY A 137 -2.41 -1.68 4.10
CA GLY A 137 -3.58 -0.87 3.73
C GLY A 137 -4.46 -0.40 4.90
N ASP A 138 -4.10 -0.67 6.16
CA ASP A 138 -4.85 -0.12 7.29
C ASP A 138 -4.80 1.41 7.31
N ILE A 139 -5.95 2.05 7.50
CA ILE A 139 -6.06 3.49 7.78
C ILE A 139 -6.23 3.64 9.27
N ILE A 140 -5.28 4.30 9.93
CA ILE A 140 -5.18 4.30 11.38
C ILE A 140 -5.18 5.73 11.93
N ASN A 141 -6.07 5.97 12.90
CA ASN A 141 -6.04 7.15 13.75
C ASN A 141 -5.66 6.74 15.18
N PHE A 142 -4.48 7.15 15.62
CA PHE A 142 -3.97 6.83 16.96
C PHE A 142 -4.53 7.81 17.98
N ARG A 143 -5.18 7.26 19.00
CA ARG A 143 -5.60 8.00 20.21
C ARG A 143 -4.51 7.89 21.25
N PHE A 144 -3.96 9.01 21.66
CA PHE A 144 -2.87 9.08 22.63
C PHE A 144 -3.06 10.26 23.58
N ASN A 145 -2.38 10.19 24.72
CA ASN A 145 -2.32 11.27 25.69
C ASN A 145 -0.86 11.45 26.15
N VAL A 146 -0.35 12.66 26.06
CA VAL A 146 1.03 13.03 26.43
C VAL A 146 1.00 14.04 27.57
#